data_1f6548f096112a224c8b5a0dbfcb60aa
#
_entry.id   1f6548f096112a224c8b5a0dbfcb60aa
#
_cell.length_a   1.000
_cell.length_b   1.000
_cell.length_c   1.000
_cell.angle_alpha   90.00
_cell.angle_beta   90.00
_cell.angle_gamma   90.00
#
_symmetry.space_group_name_H-M   'P 1'
#
loop_
_entity.id
_entity.type
_entity.pdbx_description
1 polymer ?
#
loop_
_entity_poly.entity_id
_entity_poly.type
_entity_poly.pdbx_seq_one_letter_code
_entity_poly.pdbx_strand_id
1 'polypeptide(L)'
;MNQEILYRYLKGDTTPQEDLQVAEWLEADPVANQKELDIVRFVFEGMELYGNDARGGALRPRGIVIPWRKVWIFAMRAAAVLLLVFAGGYVAHQRTYEAISDRLTAVHVPNGQRIEITLPDGSRVWLNSGARIEYPVVFKKNLRSVKLSGEALFDVRHDAECPFEVETFATKINVLGTKFNVIADETYDRFSAALLQGRIKVTN
;
A
#
# COMPACT_ATOMS: atom_id res chain seq x y z
N MET A 1 -21.56 55.84 11.47
CA MET A 1 -23.01 56.08 11.30
C MET A 1 -23.79 55.01 12.06
N ASN A 2 -24.99 55.36 12.64
CA ASN A 2 -25.81 54.33 13.30
C ASN A 2 -26.45 53.42 12.25
N GLN A 3 -26.25 52.10 12.36
CA GLN A 3 -26.78 51.09 11.41
C GLN A 3 -28.31 51.11 11.32
N GLU A 4 -28.98 51.51 12.40
CA GLU A 4 -30.46 51.59 12.44
C GLU A 4 -30.98 52.71 11.52
N ILE A 5 -30.29 53.86 11.45
CA ILE A 5 -30.63 54.97 10.56
C ILE A 5 -30.41 54.56 9.08
N LEU A 6 -29.31 53.86 8.77
CA LEU A 6 -29.02 53.33 7.43
C LEU A 6 -30.08 52.30 6.99
N TYR A 7 -30.56 51.47 7.94
CA TYR A 7 -31.59 50.49 7.67
C TYR A 7 -32.94 51.15 7.35
N ARG A 8 -33.33 52.17 8.14
CA ARG A 8 -34.55 52.99 7.90
C ARG A 8 -34.46 53.78 6.61
N TYR A 9 -33.26 54.29 6.27
CA TYR A 9 -33.00 54.99 5.01
C TYR A 9 -33.25 54.10 3.80
N LEU A 10 -32.74 52.88 3.81
CA LEU A 10 -32.95 51.88 2.75
C LEU A 10 -34.42 51.45 2.64
N LYS A 11 -35.16 51.52 3.75
CA LYS A 11 -36.59 51.21 3.77
C LYS A 11 -37.49 52.38 3.35
N GLY A 12 -36.94 53.58 3.27
CA GLY A 12 -37.71 54.82 2.99
C GLY A 12 -38.53 55.34 4.14
N ASP A 13 -38.21 54.93 5.38
CA ASP A 13 -38.92 55.29 6.62
C ASP A 13 -38.12 56.33 7.46
N THR A 14 -37.31 57.17 6.83
CA THR A 14 -36.50 58.20 7.46
C THR A 14 -37.20 59.55 7.48
N THR A 15 -36.81 60.41 8.45
CA THR A 15 -37.23 61.80 8.50
C THR A 15 -36.31 62.66 7.62
N PRO A 16 -36.73 63.87 7.15
CA PRO A 16 -35.90 64.77 6.36
C PRO A 16 -34.58 65.17 7.02
N GLN A 17 -34.54 65.17 8.36
CA GLN A 17 -33.31 65.44 9.10
C GLN A 17 -32.34 64.28 9.10
N GLU A 18 -32.86 63.05 9.12
CA GLU A 18 -32.04 61.79 9.03
C GLU A 18 -31.49 61.63 7.63
N ASP A 19 -32.26 61.96 6.59
CA ASP A 19 -31.82 61.93 5.21
C ASP A 19 -30.64 62.88 5.00
N LEU A 20 -30.68 64.06 5.59
CA LEU A 20 -29.58 65.03 5.52
C LEU A 20 -28.34 64.50 6.22
N GLN A 21 -28.50 63.83 7.38
CA GLN A 21 -27.38 63.20 8.10
C GLN A 21 -26.72 62.08 7.31
N VAL A 22 -27.49 61.27 6.57
CA VAL A 22 -26.97 60.24 5.72
C VAL A 22 -26.24 60.84 4.52
N ALA A 23 -26.75 61.95 3.94
CA ALA A 23 -26.10 62.64 2.82
C ALA A 23 -24.76 63.24 3.26
N GLU A 24 -24.72 63.96 4.39
CA GLU A 24 -23.49 64.53 4.95
C GLU A 24 -22.46 63.42 5.30
N TRP A 25 -22.93 62.28 5.83
CA TRP A 25 -22.06 61.17 6.13
C TRP A 25 -21.45 60.55 4.86
N LEU A 26 -22.23 60.41 3.78
CA LEU A 26 -21.73 59.89 2.48
C LEU A 26 -20.71 60.84 1.86
N GLU A 27 -20.89 62.17 2.01
CA GLU A 27 -19.96 63.19 1.49
C GLU A 27 -18.65 63.25 2.29
N ALA A 28 -18.66 62.90 3.59
CA ALA A 28 -17.47 62.95 4.44
C ALA A 28 -16.38 61.96 4.05
N ASP A 29 -16.72 60.74 3.61
CA ASP A 29 -15.81 59.76 2.99
C ASP A 29 -16.59 58.92 1.98
N PRO A 30 -16.63 59.35 0.71
CA PRO A 30 -17.46 58.71 -0.31
C PRO A 30 -17.10 57.25 -0.58
N VAL A 31 -15.82 56.88 -0.42
CA VAL A 31 -15.36 55.50 -0.76
C VAL A 31 -15.64 54.52 0.38
N ALA A 32 -15.33 54.91 1.62
CA ALA A 32 -15.52 54.04 2.77
C ALA A 32 -17.00 53.91 3.14
N ASN A 33 -17.71 55.04 3.16
CA ASN A 33 -19.11 55.11 3.59
C ASN A 33 -20.06 54.49 2.55
N GLN A 34 -19.74 54.58 1.25
CA GLN A 34 -20.47 53.87 0.20
C GLN A 34 -20.37 52.34 0.35
N LYS A 35 -19.17 51.84 0.67
CA LYS A 35 -19.00 50.40 0.93
C LYS A 35 -19.80 49.92 2.14
N GLU A 36 -19.86 50.73 3.21
CA GLU A 36 -20.64 50.40 4.39
C GLU A 36 -22.15 50.39 4.07
N LEU A 37 -22.63 51.35 3.29
CA LEU A 37 -24.01 51.40 2.82
C LEU A 37 -24.35 50.20 1.92
N ASP A 38 -23.44 49.80 1.03
CA ASP A 38 -23.63 48.62 0.14
C ASP A 38 -23.70 47.31 0.93
N ILE A 39 -22.94 47.20 2.01
CA ILE A 39 -23.02 46.05 2.91
C ILE A 39 -24.39 45.99 3.61
N VAL A 40 -24.85 47.13 4.13
CA VAL A 40 -26.17 47.21 4.79
C VAL A 40 -27.30 46.96 3.79
N ARG A 41 -27.18 47.47 2.57
CA ARG A 41 -28.12 47.18 1.45
C ARG A 41 -28.17 45.71 1.12
N PHE A 42 -27.02 45.03 0.99
CA PHE A 42 -26.95 43.60 0.70
C PHE A 42 -27.65 42.74 1.78
N VAL A 43 -27.45 43.11 3.07
CA VAL A 43 -28.12 42.44 4.18
C VAL A 43 -29.62 42.74 4.16
N PHE A 44 -30.05 43.98 3.85
CA PHE A 44 -31.44 44.37 3.76
C PHE A 44 -32.17 43.63 2.63
N GLU A 45 -31.60 43.61 1.42
CA GLU A 45 -32.14 42.85 0.27
C GLU A 45 -32.20 41.35 0.57
N GLY A 46 -31.18 40.78 1.24
CA GLY A 46 -31.19 39.39 1.70
C GLY A 46 -32.31 39.10 2.70
N MET A 47 -32.59 40.03 3.64
CA MET A 47 -33.69 39.90 4.59
C MET A 47 -35.06 40.01 3.93
N GLU A 48 -35.20 40.89 2.93
CA GLU A 48 -36.47 41.05 2.20
C GLU A 48 -36.80 39.83 1.34
N LEU A 49 -35.81 39.26 0.71
CA LEU A 49 -35.92 37.98 -0.04
C LEU A 49 -36.29 36.81 0.86
N TYR A 50 -35.69 36.72 2.05
CA TYR A 50 -36.00 35.67 3.03
C TYR A 50 -37.25 35.96 3.87
N GLY A 51 -37.59 37.22 4.11
CA GLY A 51 -38.74 37.62 4.94
C GLY A 51 -40.07 37.48 4.26
N ASN A 52 -40.15 37.58 2.93
CA ASN A 52 -41.40 37.42 2.15
C ASN A 52 -41.81 35.95 1.96
N ASP A 53 -40.86 35.00 2.04
CA ASP A 53 -41.19 33.56 1.97
C ASP A 53 -41.80 33.02 3.28
N ALA A 54 -41.83 33.81 4.35
CA ALA A 54 -42.41 33.39 5.63
C ALA A 54 -43.95 33.35 5.60
N ARG A 55 -44.64 33.87 4.55
CA ARG A 55 -46.08 33.84 4.39
C ARG A 55 -46.66 32.87 3.34
N GLY A 56 -45.78 32.17 2.65
CA GLY A 56 -46.24 31.26 1.60
C GLY A 56 -45.45 29.95 1.62
N GLY A 57 -45.96 28.94 2.33
CA GLY A 57 -45.53 27.56 2.21
C GLY A 57 -44.16 27.28 2.72
N ALA A 58 -44.05 26.76 3.93
CA ALA A 58 -42.88 26.08 4.41
C ALA A 58 -42.44 25.11 3.29
N LEU A 59 -41.36 25.44 2.58
CA LEU A 59 -40.56 24.46 1.85
C LEU A 59 -40.06 23.49 2.93
N ARG A 60 -40.91 22.49 3.27
CA ARG A 60 -40.42 21.34 4.01
C ARG A 60 -39.25 20.84 3.20
N PRO A 61 -38.05 20.81 3.73
CA PRO A 61 -36.92 20.17 3.05
C PRO A 61 -37.49 18.78 2.70
N ARG A 62 -37.64 18.50 1.42
CA ARG A 62 -37.92 17.14 0.96
C ARG A 62 -36.73 16.35 1.46
N GLY A 63 -36.86 15.79 2.66
CA GLY A 63 -35.92 14.87 3.21
C GLY A 63 -35.72 13.84 2.12
N ILE A 64 -34.51 13.79 1.56
CA ILE A 64 -34.13 12.73 0.65
C ILE A 64 -34.26 11.47 1.50
N VAL A 65 -35.42 10.81 1.38
CA VAL A 65 -35.67 9.52 2.00
C VAL A 65 -34.77 8.56 1.23
N ILE A 66 -33.51 8.49 1.67
CA ILE A 66 -32.57 7.52 1.13
C ILE A 66 -33.16 6.16 1.50
N PRO A 67 -33.58 5.35 0.55
CA PRO A 67 -34.13 4.03 0.86
C PRO A 67 -32.96 3.15 1.35
N TRP A 68 -32.70 3.19 2.63
CA TRP A 68 -31.58 2.49 3.31
C TRP A 68 -31.47 1.02 2.86
N ARG A 69 -32.60 0.35 2.60
CA ARG A 69 -32.59 -1.02 2.07
C ARG A 69 -31.91 -1.12 0.69
N LYS A 70 -32.15 -0.16 -0.22
CA LYS A 70 -31.48 -0.16 -1.54
C LYS A 70 -30.00 0.16 -1.42
N VAL A 71 -29.63 1.10 -0.55
CA VAL A 71 -28.22 1.44 -0.27
C VAL A 71 -27.49 0.24 0.33
N TRP A 72 -28.11 -0.45 1.30
CA TRP A 72 -27.54 -1.67 1.90
C TRP A 72 -27.35 -2.79 0.88
N ILE A 73 -28.34 -3.04 0.01
CA ILE A 73 -28.23 -4.07 -1.04
C ILE A 73 -27.13 -3.70 -2.03
N PHE A 74 -27.00 -2.43 -2.40
CA PHE A 74 -25.95 -1.97 -3.28
C PHE A 74 -24.55 -2.09 -2.62
N ALA A 75 -24.45 -1.70 -1.37
CA ALA A 75 -23.21 -1.82 -0.59
C ALA A 75 -22.79 -3.30 -0.43
N MET A 76 -23.72 -4.19 -0.14
CA MET A 76 -23.44 -5.64 -0.07
C MET A 76 -22.97 -6.21 -1.41
N ARG A 77 -23.58 -5.79 -2.53
CA ARG A 77 -23.16 -6.23 -3.87
C ARG A 77 -21.77 -5.70 -4.22
N ALA A 78 -21.50 -4.43 -3.91
CA ALA A 78 -20.17 -3.83 -4.11
C ALA A 78 -19.11 -4.53 -3.26
N ALA A 79 -19.40 -4.82 -1.98
CA ALA A 79 -18.51 -5.57 -1.10
C ALA A 79 -18.24 -6.99 -1.62
N ALA A 80 -19.28 -7.69 -2.12
CA ALA A 80 -19.12 -9.03 -2.70
C ALA A 80 -18.20 -9.01 -3.94
N VAL A 81 -18.36 -8.01 -4.83
CA VAL A 81 -17.49 -7.85 -6.00
C VAL A 81 -16.04 -7.56 -5.58
N LEU A 82 -15.85 -6.66 -4.60
CA LEU A 82 -14.51 -6.36 -4.07
C LEU A 82 -13.85 -7.60 -3.46
N LEU A 83 -14.61 -8.41 -2.70
CA LEU A 83 -14.10 -9.66 -2.14
C LEU A 83 -13.71 -10.67 -3.24
N LEU A 84 -14.50 -10.79 -4.30
CA LEU A 84 -14.17 -11.67 -5.43
C LEU A 84 -12.92 -11.19 -6.17
N VAL A 85 -12.76 -9.88 -6.40
CA VAL A 85 -11.56 -9.31 -7.03
C VAL A 85 -10.35 -9.54 -6.15
N PHE A 86 -10.49 -9.31 -4.84
CA PHE A 86 -9.38 -9.52 -3.89
C PHE A 86 -8.99 -11.00 -3.78
N ALA A 87 -9.99 -11.88 -3.66
CA ALA A 87 -9.75 -13.34 -3.63
C ALA A 87 -9.13 -13.84 -4.94
N GLY A 88 -9.64 -13.39 -6.09
CA GLY A 88 -9.08 -13.73 -7.39
C GLY A 88 -7.64 -13.23 -7.56
N GLY A 89 -7.37 -12.00 -7.16
CA GLY A 89 -6.02 -11.42 -7.16
C GLY A 89 -5.06 -12.18 -6.24
N TYR A 90 -5.52 -12.57 -5.05
CA TYR A 90 -4.73 -13.35 -4.10
C TYR A 90 -4.38 -14.74 -4.66
N VAL A 91 -5.37 -15.44 -5.23
CA VAL A 91 -5.14 -16.77 -5.86
C VAL A 91 -4.21 -16.67 -7.07
N ALA A 92 -4.39 -15.65 -7.92
CA ALA A 92 -3.51 -15.41 -9.06
C ALA A 92 -2.06 -15.11 -8.61
N HIS A 93 -1.90 -14.28 -7.56
CA HIS A 93 -0.59 -14.00 -6.98
C HIS A 93 0.10 -15.26 -6.45
N GLN A 94 -0.62 -16.12 -5.71
CA GLN A 94 -0.10 -17.39 -5.19
C GLN A 94 0.35 -18.32 -6.33
N ARG A 95 -0.48 -18.51 -7.34
CA ARG A 95 -0.15 -19.36 -8.49
C ARG A 95 1.06 -18.86 -9.27
N THR A 96 1.17 -17.56 -9.47
CA THR A 96 2.32 -16.97 -10.17
C THR A 96 3.60 -17.16 -9.37
N TYR A 97 3.52 -16.97 -8.04
CA TYR A 97 4.67 -17.17 -7.16
C TYR A 97 5.16 -18.63 -7.18
N GLU A 98 4.25 -19.61 -7.09
CA GLU A 98 4.57 -21.04 -7.17
C GLU A 98 5.19 -21.39 -8.53
N ALA A 99 4.62 -20.92 -9.64
CA ALA A 99 5.14 -21.18 -10.98
C ALA A 99 6.56 -20.62 -11.21
N ILE A 100 6.92 -19.50 -10.55
CA ILE A 100 8.28 -18.95 -10.61
C ILE A 100 9.22 -19.74 -9.71
N SER A 101 8.76 -20.16 -8.52
CA SER A 101 9.54 -20.96 -7.56
C SER A 101 9.87 -22.37 -8.10
N ASP A 102 9.09 -22.89 -9.02
CA ASP A 102 9.35 -24.20 -9.63
C ASP A 102 10.31 -24.13 -10.83
N ARG A 103 10.68 -22.92 -11.30
CA ARG A 103 11.71 -22.75 -12.34
C ARG A 103 13.10 -22.94 -11.74
N LEU A 104 13.77 -24.02 -12.11
CA LEU A 104 15.12 -24.31 -11.65
C LEU A 104 16.17 -23.72 -12.59
N THR A 105 17.20 -23.15 -11.99
CA THR A 105 18.45 -22.76 -12.66
C THR A 105 19.49 -23.81 -12.30
N ALA A 106 20.20 -24.34 -13.31
CA ALA A 106 21.31 -25.25 -13.10
C ALA A 106 22.64 -24.59 -13.47
N VAL A 107 23.61 -24.71 -12.59
CA VAL A 107 25.00 -24.27 -12.83
C VAL A 107 25.90 -25.51 -12.78
N HIS A 108 26.68 -25.70 -13.82
CA HIS A 108 27.68 -26.75 -13.90
C HIS A 108 29.07 -26.13 -14.02
N VAL A 109 30.00 -26.61 -13.21
CA VAL A 109 31.39 -26.12 -13.18
C VAL A 109 32.24 -27.01 -14.07
N PRO A 110 32.90 -26.47 -15.09
CA PRO A 110 33.83 -27.24 -15.91
C PRO A 110 34.99 -27.83 -15.09
N ASN A 111 35.54 -28.94 -15.55
CA ASN A 111 36.68 -29.55 -14.89
C ASN A 111 37.87 -28.61 -14.81
N GLY A 112 38.51 -28.56 -13.64
CA GLY A 112 39.66 -27.69 -13.34
C GLY A 112 39.33 -26.24 -12.98
N GLN A 113 38.01 -25.89 -12.95
CA GLN A 113 37.57 -24.56 -12.59
C GLN A 113 36.87 -24.53 -11.22
N ARG A 114 36.69 -23.33 -10.67
CA ARG A 114 35.86 -23.04 -9.50
C ARG A 114 35.00 -21.83 -9.79
N ILE A 115 33.78 -21.84 -9.32
CA ILE A 115 32.83 -20.73 -9.53
C ILE A 115 32.22 -20.36 -8.19
N GLU A 116 32.16 -19.05 -7.93
CA GLU A 116 31.35 -18.47 -6.85
C GLU A 116 30.02 -18.00 -7.42
N ILE A 117 28.93 -18.36 -6.77
CA ILE A 117 27.59 -17.90 -7.10
C ILE A 117 26.92 -17.30 -5.86
N THR A 118 26.08 -16.29 -6.08
CA THR A 118 25.17 -15.77 -5.06
C THR A 118 23.75 -16.23 -5.36
N LEU A 119 23.16 -16.92 -4.41
CA LEU A 119 21.79 -17.43 -4.49
C LEU A 119 20.74 -16.29 -4.27
N PRO A 120 19.48 -16.52 -4.64
CA PRO A 120 18.41 -15.49 -4.53
C PRO A 120 18.19 -14.94 -3.11
N ASP A 121 18.53 -15.69 -2.05
CA ASP A 121 18.43 -15.27 -0.65
C ASP A 121 19.66 -14.49 -0.17
N GLY A 122 20.70 -14.33 -1.03
CA GLY A 122 21.96 -13.69 -0.71
C GLY A 122 23.00 -14.64 -0.08
N SER A 123 22.72 -15.95 0.01
CA SER A 123 23.71 -16.95 0.38
C SER A 123 24.77 -17.10 -0.71
N ARG A 124 26.02 -17.37 -0.33
CA ARG A 124 27.13 -17.57 -1.25
C ARG A 124 27.52 -19.04 -1.31
N VAL A 125 27.82 -19.51 -2.50
CA VAL A 125 28.24 -20.89 -2.72
C VAL A 125 29.47 -20.92 -3.63
N TRP A 126 30.52 -21.55 -3.17
CA TRP A 126 31.73 -21.83 -3.96
C TRP A 126 31.67 -23.27 -4.43
N LEU A 127 31.45 -23.44 -5.71
CA LEU A 127 31.38 -24.73 -6.38
C LEU A 127 32.79 -25.15 -6.84
N ASN A 128 33.20 -26.38 -6.54
CA ASN A 128 34.46 -26.93 -6.97
C ASN A 128 34.33 -27.57 -8.39
N SER A 129 35.46 -27.98 -8.94
CA SER A 129 35.59 -28.62 -10.26
C SER A 129 34.59 -29.80 -10.44
N GLY A 130 33.86 -29.81 -11.56
CA GLY A 130 32.88 -30.82 -11.87
C GLY A 130 31.57 -30.77 -11.08
N ALA A 131 31.45 -29.85 -10.12
CA ALA A 131 30.23 -29.71 -9.32
C ALA A 131 29.05 -29.17 -10.15
N ARG A 132 27.85 -29.58 -9.76
CA ARG A 132 26.58 -29.12 -10.30
C ARG A 132 25.66 -28.75 -9.17
N ILE A 133 25.05 -27.54 -9.26
CA ILE A 133 24.02 -27.11 -8.35
C ILE A 133 22.76 -26.75 -9.15
N GLU A 134 21.60 -27.11 -8.60
CA GLU A 134 20.29 -26.69 -9.09
C GLU A 134 19.55 -25.95 -7.99
N TYR A 135 19.00 -24.79 -8.29
CA TYR A 135 18.25 -23.97 -7.36
C TYR A 135 17.14 -23.19 -8.07
N PRO A 136 16.04 -22.84 -7.39
CA PRO A 136 14.95 -22.09 -8.00
C PRO A 136 15.35 -20.62 -8.20
N VAL A 137 14.74 -19.97 -9.20
CA VAL A 137 14.92 -18.52 -9.44
C VAL A 137 14.48 -17.70 -8.23
N VAL A 138 13.46 -18.18 -7.50
CA VAL A 138 12.98 -17.60 -6.23
C VAL A 138 12.71 -18.74 -5.26
N PHE A 139 13.24 -18.67 -4.05
CA PHE A 139 12.95 -19.66 -3.02
C PHE A 139 11.51 -19.61 -2.53
N LYS A 140 10.98 -20.75 -2.09
CA LYS A 140 9.65 -20.82 -1.43
C LYS A 140 9.71 -20.12 -0.08
N LYS A 141 8.56 -19.61 0.37
CA LYS A 141 8.47 -18.82 1.62
C LYS A 141 8.88 -19.61 2.88
N ASN A 142 8.75 -20.93 2.85
CA ASN A 142 8.96 -21.82 3.98
C ASN A 142 10.17 -22.75 3.83
N LEU A 143 10.86 -22.73 2.69
CA LEU A 143 12.00 -23.61 2.44
C LEU A 143 12.88 -23.04 1.32
N ARG A 144 14.18 -22.96 1.57
CA ARG A 144 15.24 -22.64 0.60
C ARG A 144 15.94 -23.93 0.22
N SER A 145 15.49 -24.59 -0.84
CA SER A 145 16.06 -25.89 -1.24
C SER A 145 16.94 -25.75 -2.48
N VAL A 146 18.10 -26.42 -2.45
CA VAL A 146 19.03 -26.57 -3.56
C VAL A 146 19.43 -28.05 -3.72
N LYS A 147 19.74 -28.49 -4.94
CA LYS A 147 20.31 -29.81 -5.19
C LYS A 147 21.76 -29.69 -5.54
N LEU A 148 22.62 -30.52 -4.91
CA LEU A 148 24.06 -30.54 -5.14
C LEU A 148 24.53 -31.92 -5.59
N SER A 149 25.36 -31.90 -6.62
CA SER A 149 26.22 -33.03 -7.01
C SER A 149 27.66 -32.52 -7.13
N GLY A 150 28.61 -33.19 -6.54
CA GLY A 150 30.00 -32.78 -6.44
C GLY A 150 30.32 -32.08 -5.15
N GLU A 151 31.28 -31.14 -5.14
CA GLU A 151 31.78 -30.47 -3.96
C GLU A 151 31.44 -28.97 -3.97
N ALA A 152 30.90 -28.48 -2.85
CA ALA A 152 30.60 -27.06 -2.66
C ALA A 152 30.79 -26.61 -1.21
N LEU A 153 31.31 -25.38 -1.04
CA LEU A 153 31.33 -24.65 0.20
C LEU A 153 30.13 -23.68 0.23
N PHE A 154 29.31 -23.79 1.24
CA PHE A 154 28.16 -22.94 1.48
C PHE A 154 28.44 -21.93 2.59
N ASP A 155 28.06 -20.67 2.38
CA ASP A 155 27.98 -19.60 3.40
C ASP A 155 26.54 -19.09 3.37
N VAL A 156 25.67 -19.75 4.16
CA VAL A 156 24.24 -19.56 4.13
C VAL A 156 23.84 -18.39 5.01
N ARG A 157 23.10 -17.44 4.44
CA ARG A 157 22.52 -16.33 5.15
C ARG A 157 21.58 -16.83 6.25
N HIS A 158 21.74 -16.29 7.46
CA HIS A 158 20.91 -16.66 8.60
C HIS A 158 19.45 -16.24 8.42
N ASP A 159 18.54 -17.22 8.53
CA ASP A 159 17.09 -17.05 8.56
C ASP A 159 16.48 -18.20 9.37
N ALA A 160 15.96 -17.88 10.55
CA ALA A 160 15.38 -18.85 11.48
C ALA A 160 13.98 -19.33 11.07
N GLU A 161 13.26 -18.53 10.25
CA GLU A 161 11.88 -18.83 9.83
C GLU A 161 11.84 -19.64 8.53
N CYS A 162 12.90 -19.53 7.70
CA CYS A 162 12.98 -20.21 6.42
C CYS A 162 14.25 -21.08 6.36
N PRO A 163 14.19 -22.38 6.70
CA PRO A 163 15.33 -23.29 6.65
C PRO A 163 15.94 -23.38 5.25
N PHE A 164 17.26 -23.61 5.19
CA PHE A 164 17.99 -23.89 3.97
C PHE A 164 18.31 -25.38 3.90
N GLU A 165 17.89 -26.04 2.82
CA GLU A 165 18.08 -27.47 2.57
C GLU A 165 19.02 -27.70 1.38
N VAL A 166 20.06 -28.49 1.60
CA VAL A 166 20.89 -29.03 0.51
C VAL A 166 20.51 -30.50 0.31
N GLU A 167 19.88 -30.79 -0.80
CA GLU A 167 19.54 -32.15 -1.23
C GLU A 167 20.71 -32.72 -2.02
N THR A 168 21.15 -33.92 -1.64
CA THR A 168 22.17 -34.71 -2.33
C THR A 168 21.66 -36.09 -2.65
N PHE A 169 22.42 -36.89 -3.40
CA PHE A 169 22.04 -38.27 -3.68
C PHE A 169 21.95 -39.11 -2.40
N ALA A 170 22.73 -38.80 -1.37
CA ALA A 170 22.82 -39.60 -0.14
C ALA A 170 21.88 -39.14 0.96
N THR A 171 21.65 -37.80 1.11
CA THR A 171 20.99 -37.23 2.29
C THR A 171 20.56 -35.79 2.06
N LYS A 172 19.74 -35.29 2.97
CA LYS A 172 19.34 -33.87 3.07
C LYS A 172 20.01 -33.19 4.25
N ILE A 173 20.61 -32.04 4.00
CA ILE A 173 21.29 -31.22 4.99
C ILE A 173 20.45 -29.98 5.25
N ASN A 174 20.00 -29.77 6.47
CA ASN A 174 19.19 -28.64 6.86
C ASN A 174 19.97 -27.70 7.79
N VAL A 175 19.95 -26.40 7.47
CA VAL A 175 20.63 -25.35 8.22
C VAL A 175 19.77 -24.10 8.30
N LEU A 176 20.03 -23.23 9.29
CA LEU A 176 19.33 -21.92 9.42
C LEU A 176 20.24 -20.74 9.07
N GLY A 177 21.55 -20.96 9.03
CA GLY A 177 22.55 -19.94 8.74
C GLY A 177 23.91 -20.46 9.21
N THR A 178 24.65 -21.05 8.29
CA THR A 178 25.75 -21.96 8.61
C THR A 178 26.77 -21.89 7.48
N LYS A 179 28.04 -21.96 7.84
CA LYS A 179 29.13 -22.14 6.89
C LYS A 179 29.63 -23.57 6.95
N PHE A 180 29.55 -24.28 5.83
CA PHE A 180 29.87 -25.71 5.76
C PHE A 180 30.27 -26.13 4.36
N ASN A 181 31.07 -27.18 4.26
CA ASN A 181 31.47 -27.81 2.99
C ASN A 181 30.73 -29.14 2.82
N VAL A 182 30.28 -29.42 1.63
CA VAL A 182 29.63 -30.71 1.26
C VAL A 182 30.36 -31.32 0.09
N ILE A 183 30.62 -32.61 0.19
CA ILE A 183 31.08 -33.44 -0.90
C ILE A 183 30.01 -34.52 -1.11
N ALA A 184 29.40 -34.52 -2.30
CA ALA A 184 28.35 -35.45 -2.70
C ALA A 184 28.67 -35.99 -4.10
N ASP A 185 29.51 -37.00 -4.17
CA ASP A 185 29.95 -37.62 -5.40
C ASP A 185 29.26 -39.00 -5.58
N GLU A 186 28.20 -39.00 -6.40
CA GLU A 186 27.40 -40.18 -6.65
C GLU A 186 28.21 -41.25 -7.42
N THR A 187 29.19 -40.85 -8.24
CA THR A 187 30.00 -41.80 -9.04
C THR A 187 30.86 -42.70 -8.16
N TYR A 188 31.37 -42.15 -7.07
CA TYR A 188 32.22 -42.86 -6.11
C TYR A 188 31.50 -43.20 -4.80
N ASP A 189 30.18 -43.07 -4.76
CA ASP A 189 29.34 -43.28 -3.55
C ASP A 189 29.93 -42.58 -2.32
N ARG A 190 30.41 -41.34 -2.51
CA ARG A 190 31.13 -40.57 -1.51
C ARG A 190 30.31 -39.40 -1.03
N PHE A 191 29.95 -39.43 0.27
CA PHE A 191 29.31 -38.33 0.94
C PHE A 191 30.16 -37.84 2.16
N SER A 192 30.31 -36.52 2.31
CA SER A 192 30.95 -35.91 3.45
C SER A 192 30.40 -34.49 3.67
N ALA A 193 30.15 -34.15 4.92
CA ALA A 193 29.78 -32.79 5.30
C ALA A 193 30.69 -32.30 6.43
N ALA A 194 31.39 -31.18 6.21
CA ALA A 194 32.29 -30.57 7.19
C ALA A 194 31.71 -29.21 7.64
N LEU A 195 31.42 -29.08 8.93
CA LEU A 195 30.92 -27.87 9.55
C LEU A 195 32.08 -26.92 9.87
N LEU A 196 32.00 -25.67 9.40
CA LEU A 196 32.95 -24.62 9.72
C LEU A 196 32.40 -23.68 10.80
N GLN A 197 31.13 -23.28 10.68
CA GLN A 197 30.48 -22.37 11.63
C GLN A 197 28.97 -22.62 11.66
N GLY A 198 28.35 -22.58 12.84
CA GLY A 198 26.90 -22.71 13.01
C GLY A 198 26.45 -24.09 13.44
N ARG A 199 25.32 -24.56 12.94
CA ARG A 199 24.71 -25.86 13.23
C ARG A 199 24.20 -26.50 11.95
N ILE A 200 24.31 -27.83 11.90
CA ILE A 200 23.88 -28.62 10.76
C ILE A 200 22.97 -29.77 11.27
N LYS A 201 21.91 -30.03 10.59
CA LYS A 201 21.05 -31.19 10.81
C LYS A 201 21.02 -32.02 9.54
N VAL A 202 21.43 -33.26 9.62
CA VAL A 202 21.42 -34.24 8.52
C VAL A 202 20.24 -35.16 8.72
N THR A 203 19.45 -35.37 7.66
CA THR A 203 18.25 -36.22 7.68
C THR A 203 18.25 -37.10 6.42
N ASN A 204 18.02 -38.37 6.63
CA ASN A 204 17.81 -39.35 5.54
C ASN A 204 16.36 -39.32 5.09
#